data_cb3cb9d13c41440add7472a0a2dbdbc5
#
_entry.id   cb3cb9d13c41440add7472a0a2dbdbc5
#
_cell.length_a   1.000
_cell.length_b   1.000
_cell.length_c   1.000
_cell.angle_alpha   90.00
_cell.angle_beta   90.00
_cell.angle_gamma   90.00
#
_symmetry.space_group_name_H-M   'P 1'
#
loop_
_entity.id
_entity.type
_entity.pdbx_description
1 polymer ?
#
loop_
_entity_poly.entity_id
_entity_poly.type
_entity_poly.pdbx_seq_one_letter_code
_entity_poly.pdbx_strand_id
1 'polypeptide(L)'
;MTWQTGVVTEEVGEVDEVGWPVHELGRNPDIFDPKAGRLLEADASVIPLTYHLHSNGRDTTGHMELGFYFHPEDYEPEHQRARWSLGDGLNISIQGDVPKQELHSYTVLQKHTKISSFEPHLHAPGARTCLEAIWGNQIETLVCAGYDHNWVKQYTFEDDYAPLLPE
;
A
#
# COMPACT_ATOMS: atom_id res chain seq x y z
N MET A 1 2.08 -5.63 9.77
CA MET A 1 0.68 -5.96 10.17
C MET A 1 -0.19 -5.88 8.93
N THR A 2 -0.76 -6.97 8.54
CA THR A 2 -1.59 -7.07 7.33
C THR A 2 -3.06 -7.16 7.75
N TRP A 3 -3.90 -6.37 7.14
CA TRP A 3 -5.33 -6.37 7.41
C TRP A 3 -6.07 -6.90 6.20
N GLN A 4 -7.00 -7.78 6.43
CA GLN A 4 -7.97 -8.16 5.43
C GLN A 4 -9.36 -7.75 5.92
N THR A 5 -10.13 -7.17 5.03
CA THR A 5 -11.56 -6.98 5.22
C THR A 5 -12.26 -8.06 4.42
N GLY A 6 -13.13 -8.80 5.04
CA GLY A 6 -13.94 -9.81 4.38
C GLY A 6 -15.38 -9.69 4.80
N VAL A 7 -16.29 -10.08 3.94
CA VAL A 7 -17.67 -10.37 4.30
C VAL A 7 -17.68 -11.82 4.77
N VAL A 8 -17.97 -12.03 6.05
CA VAL A 8 -18.20 -13.39 6.56
C VAL A 8 -19.64 -13.76 6.19
N THR A 9 -19.79 -14.57 5.17
CA THR A 9 -21.08 -15.20 4.90
C THR A 9 -21.31 -16.33 5.88
N GLU A 10 -22.55 -16.53 6.36
CA GLU A 10 -22.90 -17.56 7.34
C GLU A 10 -22.61 -19.01 6.87
N GLU A 11 -22.33 -19.21 5.62
CA GLU A 11 -21.85 -20.48 5.10
C GLU A 11 -20.32 -20.52 5.17
N VAL A 12 -19.83 -21.33 6.07
CA VAL A 12 -18.43 -21.63 6.31
C VAL A 12 -17.73 -21.98 4.98
N GLY A 13 -16.98 -21.05 4.40
CA GLY A 13 -16.13 -21.41 3.27
C GLY A 13 -15.61 -20.33 2.36
N GLU A 14 -16.26 -19.25 2.12
CA GLU A 14 -15.73 -18.19 1.24
C GLU A 14 -15.68 -16.85 1.95
N VAL A 15 -14.45 -16.44 2.24
CA VAL A 15 -14.17 -15.07 2.70
C VAL A 15 -13.81 -14.28 1.45
N ASP A 16 -14.64 -13.35 1.06
CA ASP A 16 -14.31 -12.39 0.01
C ASP A 16 -13.29 -11.39 0.60
N GLU A 17 -12.01 -11.70 0.42
CA GLU A 17 -10.91 -10.97 1.03
C GLU A 17 -10.56 -9.73 0.20
N VAL A 18 -10.96 -8.58 0.68
CA VAL A 18 -10.45 -7.32 0.13
C VAL A 18 -9.27 -6.86 0.98
N GLY A 19 -8.04 -7.02 0.47
CA GLY A 19 -6.83 -6.62 1.17
C GLY A 19 -6.89 -5.15 1.61
N TRP A 20 -6.76 -4.92 2.91
CA TRP A 20 -6.60 -3.58 3.48
C TRP A 20 -5.11 -3.21 3.53
N PRO A 21 -4.76 -1.91 3.52
CA PRO A 21 -3.36 -1.53 3.61
C PRO A 21 -2.67 -2.13 4.84
N VAL A 22 -1.42 -2.52 4.65
CA VAL A 22 -0.55 -2.94 5.76
C VAL A 22 -0.22 -1.73 6.60
N HIS A 23 -0.32 -1.84 7.91
CA HIS A 23 0.14 -0.81 8.83
C HIS A 23 1.52 -1.21 9.38
N GLU A 24 2.53 -0.44 9.03
CA GLU A 24 3.92 -0.69 9.37
C GLU A 24 4.43 0.29 10.42
N LEU A 25 5.58 -0.02 11.00
CA LEU A 25 6.26 0.88 11.94
C LEU A 25 6.58 2.24 11.28
N GLY A 26 6.18 3.31 11.95
CA GLY A 26 6.39 4.67 11.47
C GLY A 26 5.41 5.15 10.39
N ARG A 27 4.46 4.32 10.00
CA ARG A 27 3.44 4.68 9.03
C ARG A 27 2.41 5.64 9.63
N ASN A 28 2.05 6.62 8.85
CA ASN A 28 0.96 7.55 9.16
C ASN A 28 -0.40 6.92 8.87
N PRO A 29 -1.51 7.56 9.29
CA PRO A 29 -2.86 7.15 8.88
C PRO A 29 -2.98 7.07 7.35
N ASP A 30 -3.82 6.16 6.86
CA ASP A 30 -4.22 6.16 5.47
C ASP A 30 -5.18 7.32 5.21
N ILE A 31 -4.69 8.32 4.49
CA ILE A 31 -5.47 9.47 4.09
C ILE A 31 -5.92 9.24 2.65
N PHE A 32 -7.22 9.29 2.42
CA PHE A 32 -7.80 9.14 1.09
C PHE A 32 -8.04 10.53 0.49
N ASP A 33 -7.97 10.59 -0.85
CA ASP A 33 -8.46 11.73 -1.59
C ASP A 33 -9.92 12.00 -1.17
N PRO A 34 -10.30 13.23 -0.84
CA PRO A 34 -11.67 13.54 -0.41
C PRO A 34 -12.74 13.25 -1.48
N LYS A 35 -12.33 13.08 -2.73
CA LYS A 35 -13.19 12.69 -3.86
C LYS A 35 -13.22 11.19 -4.12
N ALA A 36 -12.50 10.41 -3.32
CA ALA A 36 -12.44 8.97 -3.41
C ALA A 36 -12.69 8.35 -2.04
N GLY A 37 -13.33 7.23 -2.03
CA GLY A 37 -13.57 6.45 -0.82
C GLY A 37 -13.26 4.98 -1.06
N ARG A 38 -13.26 4.22 -0.01
CA ARG A 38 -13.28 2.77 -0.06
C ARG A 38 -14.57 2.29 0.54
N LEU A 39 -15.32 1.54 -0.24
CA LEU A 39 -16.55 0.94 0.26
C LEU A 39 -16.18 -0.09 1.34
N LEU A 40 -16.82 0.05 2.48
CA LEU A 40 -16.92 -1.00 3.49
C LEU A 40 -18.34 -1.51 3.46
N GLU A 41 -18.51 -2.73 3.01
CA GLU A 41 -19.82 -3.34 2.88
C GLU A 41 -20.50 -3.44 4.25
N ALA A 42 -21.83 -3.36 4.26
CA ALA A 42 -22.61 -3.64 5.47
C ALA A 42 -22.27 -5.05 5.96
N ASP A 43 -22.17 -5.20 7.26
CA ASP A 43 -21.81 -6.47 7.92
C ASP A 43 -20.39 -6.98 7.62
N ALA A 44 -19.54 -6.17 6.99
CA ALA A 44 -18.14 -6.51 6.81
C ALA A 44 -17.40 -6.58 8.14
N SER A 45 -16.49 -7.56 8.25
CA SER A 45 -15.59 -7.69 9.39
C SER A 45 -14.17 -7.33 9.00
N VAL A 46 -13.47 -6.61 9.86
CA VAL A 46 -12.05 -6.36 9.74
C VAL A 46 -11.30 -7.40 10.55
N ILE A 47 -10.55 -8.25 9.88
CA ILE A 47 -9.80 -9.33 10.51
C ILE A 47 -8.31 -9.03 10.39
N PRO A 48 -7.58 -8.84 11.51
CA PRO A 48 -6.14 -8.76 11.48
C PRO A 48 -5.54 -10.15 11.24
N LEU A 49 -4.75 -10.29 10.19
CA LEU A 49 -4.11 -11.58 9.86
C LEU A 49 -2.83 -11.82 10.59
N THR A 50 -2.01 -10.80 10.72
CA THR A 50 -0.64 -10.95 11.20
C THR A 50 -0.22 -9.75 12.02
N TYR A 51 0.41 -10.04 13.16
CA TYR A 51 1.08 -9.06 14.00
C TYR A 51 2.57 -9.39 14.03
N HIS A 52 3.41 -8.44 13.65
CA HIS A 52 4.84 -8.54 13.83
C HIS A 52 5.24 -7.61 14.97
N LEU A 53 5.64 -8.18 16.08
CA LEU A 53 6.08 -7.43 17.23
C LEU A 53 7.61 -7.42 17.29
N HIS A 54 8.17 -6.24 17.40
CA HIS A 54 9.59 -6.10 17.68
C HIS A 54 9.82 -6.29 19.19
N SER A 55 10.69 -7.24 19.54
CA SER A 55 11.02 -7.48 20.93
C SER A 55 11.81 -6.31 21.51
N ASN A 56 11.40 -5.86 22.68
CA ASN A 56 12.16 -4.91 23.50
C ASN A 56 12.95 -5.61 24.61
N GLY A 57 13.03 -6.96 24.60
CA GLY A 57 13.71 -7.76 25.61
C GLY A 57 12.97 -7.87 26.94
N ARG A 58 11.70 -7.48 27.00
CA ARG A 58 10.87 -7.54 28.22
C ARG A 58 9.50 -8.12 27.90
N ASP A 59 8.85 -8.69 28.89
CA ASP A 59 7.45 -9.07 28.79
C ASP A 59 6.61 -7.81 28.60
N THR A 60 5.79 -7.80 27.56
CA THR A 60 5.00 -6.63 27.16
C THR A 60 3.61 -7.09 26.72
N THR A 61 2.60 -6.37 27.14
CA THR A 61 1.25 -6.46 26.59
C THR A 61 0.99 -5.26 25.72
N GLY A 62 0.31 -5.49 24.60
CA GLY A 62 -0.14 -4.43 23.69
C GLY A 62 -1.58 -4.66 23.29
N HIS A 63 -2.24 -3.60 22.94
CA HIS A 63 -3.53 -3.64 22.27
C HIS A 63 -3.46 -2.78 21.03
N MET A 64 -4.44 -2.95 20.15
CA MET A 64 -4.52 -2.22 18.92
C MET A 64 -5.92 -1.67 18.76
N GLU A 65 -5.97 -0.44 18.31
CA GLU A 65 -7.19 0.27 17.99
C GLU A 65 -7.15 0.71 16.54
N LEU A 66 -8.28 0.57 15.85
CA LEU A 66 -8.50 1.08 14.51
C LEU A 66 -9.58 2.14 14.54
N GLY A 67 -9.24 3.31 14.06
CA GLY A 67 -10.19 4.39 13.83
C GLY A 67 -10.55 4.49 12.36
N PHE A 68 -11.84 4.59 12.06
CA PHE A 68 -12.36 4.81 10.72
C PHE A 68 -13.09 6.14 10.67
N TYR A 69 -12.79 6.92 9.65
CA TYR A 69 -13.57 8.10 9.30
C TYR A 69 -14.40 7.76 8.09
N PHE A 70 -15.70 7.89 8.22
CA PHE A 70 -16.66 7.62 7.15
C PHE A 70 -17.10 8.93 6.51
N HIS A 71 -17.35 8.86 5.22
CA HIS A 71 -18.15 9.87 4.53
C HIS A 71 -19.61 9.79 4.97
N PRO A 72 -20.44 10.84 4.72
CA PRO A 72 -21.88 10.73 4.89
C PRO A 72 -22.48 9.54 4.14
N GLU A 73 -23.63 9.02 4.62
CA GLU A 73 -24.26 7.83 4.03
C GLU A 73 -24.64 7.98 2.54
N ASP A 74 -24.88 9.22 2.11
CA ASP A 74 -25.24 9.56 0.73
C ASP A 74 -24.05 9.99 -0.14
N TYR A 75 -22.84 9.77 0.36
CA TYR A 75 -21.63 10.13 -0.38
C TYR A 75 -21.40 9.20 -1.57
N GLU A 76 -21.27 9.82 -2.74
CA GLU A 76 -20.88 9.15 -3.96
C GLU A 76 -19.48 9.60 -4.37
N PRO A 77 -18.50 8.68 -4.46
CA PRO A 77 -17.14 9.04 -4.83
C PRO A 77 -17.05 9.48 -6.29
N GLU A 78 -16.38 10.60 -6.54
CA GLU A 78 -16.09 11.08 -7.90
C GLU A 78 -15.06 10.20 -8.62
N HIS A 79 -14.17 9.58 -7.85
CA HIS A 79 -13.06 8.77 -8.36
C HIS A 79 -13.08 7.36 -7.79
N GLN A 80 -12.90 6.40 -8.67
CA GLN A 80 -12.67 5.03 -8.26
C GLN A 80 -11.23 4.88 -7.76
N ARG A 81 -11.07 4.41 -6.53
CA ARG A 81 -9.77 4.11 -5.95
C ARG A 81 -9.34 2.70 -6.31
N ALA A 82 -8.11 2.58 -6.76
CA ALA A 82 -7.44 1.30 -6.95
C ALA A 82 -6.10 1.28 -6.21
N ARG A 83 -5.65 0.11 -5.83
CA ARG A 83 -4.30 -0.12 -5.30
C ARG A 83 -3.62 -1.15 -6.18
N TRP A 84 -2.40 -0.84 -6.60
CA TRP A 84 -1.55 -1.78 -7.32
C TRP A 84 -0.31 -2.11 -6.51
N SER A 85 0.02 -3.39 -6.48
CA SER A 85 1.32 -3.84 -6.02
C SER A 85 2.23 -3.97 -7.24
N LEU A 86 3.28 -3.17 -7.26
CA LEU A 86 4.36 -3.27 -8.24
C LEU A 86 5.48 -4.10 -7.63
N GLY A 87 5.83 -5.16 -8.31
CA GLY A 87 6.81 -6.10 -7.82
C GLY A 87 6.19 -7.35 -7.20
N ASP A 88 6.94 -8.40 -7.24
CA ASP A 88 6.60 -9.68 -6.66
C ASP A 88 7.71 -10.10 -5.71
N GLY A 89 7.43 -9.99 -4.41
CA GLY A 89 8.37 -10.35 -3.36
C GLY A 89 8.76 -11.83 -3.35
N LEU A 90 8.01 -12.69 -4.06
CA LEU A 90 8.32 -14.11 -4.18
C LEU A 90 9.29 -14.41 -5.33
N ASN A 91 9.34 -13.55 -6.34
CA ASN A 91 10.16 -13.73 -7.54
C ASN A 91 11.40 -12.82 -7.58
N ILE A 92 11.71 -12.15 -6.48
CA ILE A 92 12.93 -11.38 -6.37
C ILE A 92 14.13 -12.34 -6.36
N SER A 93 14.98 -12.23 -7.38
CA SER A 93 16.25 -12.96 -7.45
C SER A 93 17.40 -12.01 -7.18
N ILE A 94 17.96 -12.10 -5.99
CA ILE A 94 19.15 -11.34 -5.60
C ILE A 94 20.32 -12.30 -5.55
N GLN A 95 21.32 -12.01 -6.37
CA GLN A 95 22.55 -12.84 -6.42
C GLN A 95 23.46 -12.50 -5.24
N GLY A 96 23.96 -13.52 -4.57
CA GLY A 96 24.98 -13.35 -3.54
C GLY A 96 26.26 -12.76 -4.13
N ASP A 97 26.96 -11.96 -3.34
CA ASP A 97 28.26 -11.39 -3.67
C ASP A 97 28.30 -10.43 -4.88
N VAL A 98 27.16 -10.07 -5.43
CA VAL A 98 27.05 -9.08 -6.50
C VAL A 98 26.53 -7.75 -5.92
N PRO A 99 27.37 -6.72 -5.85
CA PRO A 99 26.93 -5.43 -5.31
C PRO A 99 26.09 -4.64 -6.34
N LYS A 100 25.26 -3.74 -5.84
CA LYS A 100 24.50 -2.76 -6.64
C LYS A 100 23.59 -3.39 -7.70
N GLN A 101 22.85 -4.42 -7.31
CA GLN A 101 21.83 -4.99 -8.18
C GLN A 101 20.65 -4.05 -8.28
N GLU A 102 20.11 -3.91 -9.49
CA GLU A 102 18.90 -3.15 -9.76
C GLU A 102 17.84 -4.08 -10.34
N LEU A 103 16.67 -4.03 -9.77
CA LEU A 103 15.54 -4.85 -10.17
C LEU A 103 14.38 -3.95 -10.57
N HIS A 104 13.69 -4.32 -11.62
CA HIS A 104 12.57 -3.58 -12.17
C HIS A 104 11.30 -4.42 -12.16
N SER A 105 10.20 -3.76 -11.91
CA SER A 105 8.86 -4.32 -12.04
C SER A 105 7.97 -3.32 -12.76
N TYR A 106 7.11 -3.80 -13.62
CA TYR A 106 6.31 -2.95 -14.50
C TYR A 106 4.82 -3.28 -14.38
N THR A 107 4.01 -2.26 -14.53
CA THR A 107 2.58 -2.42 -14.79
C THR A 107 2.15 -1.47 -15.91
N VAL A 108 1.16 -1.89 -16.66
CA VAL A 108 0.57 -1.07 -17.73
C VAL A 108 -0.71 -0.47 -17.22
N LEU A 109 -0.82 0.85 -17.29
CA LEU A 109 -2.05 1.55 -16.97
C LEU A 109 -3.07 1.34 -18.08
N GLN A 110 -4.27 0.91 -17.71
CA GLN A 110 -5.38 0.65 -18.62
C GLN A 110 -6.34 1.85 -18.76
N LYS A 111 -6.11 2.89 -17.97
CA LYS A 111 -6.92 4.11 -17.92
C LYS A 111 -6.06 5.27 -17.46
N HIS A 112 -6.46 6.47 -17.79
CA HIS A 112 -5.90 7.68 -17.20
C HIS A 112 -5.94 7.57 -15.67
N THR A 113 -4.79 7.77 -15.06
CA THR A 113 -4.60 7.47 -13.64
C THR A 113 -3.94 8.64 -12.92
N LYS A 114 -4.53 9.03 -11.80
CA LYS A 114 -3.94 9.95 -10.84
C LYS A 114 -3.25 9.14 -9.75
N ILE A 115 -1.95 9.33 -9.56
CA ILE A 115 -1.20 8.67 -8.49
C ILE A 115 -1.34 9.49 -7.21
N SER A 116 -2.17 9.05 -6.30
CA SER A 116 -2.41 9.75 -5.03
C SER A 116 -1.39 9.43 -3.96
N SER A 117 -0.82 8.24 -3.98
CA SER A 117 0.17 7.82 -2.99
C SER A 117 1.11 6.74 -3.49
N PHE A 118 2.27 6.68 -2.87
CA PHE A 118 3.29 5.66 -3.09
C PHE A 118 3.80 5.14 -1.76
N GLU A 119 3.80 3.83 -1.60
CA GLU A 119 4.33 3.13 -0.44
C GLU A 119 5.48 2.22 -0.88
N PRO A 120 6.72 2.70 -0.79
CA PRO A 120 7.90 1.87 -1.03
C PRO A 120 8.08 0.88 0.12
N HIS A 121 8.20 -0.40 -0.22
CA HIS A 121 8.45 -1.44 0.76
C HIS A 121 9.70 -2.23 0.36
N LEU A 122 10.69 -2.18 1.23
CA LEU A 122 11.96 -2.88 1.05
C LEU A 122 12.30 -3.66 2.31
N HIS A 123 13.10 -4.69 2.14
CA HIS A 123 13.79 -5.39 3.22
C HIS A 123 15.30 -5.21 3.08
N ALA A 124 16.04 -5.38 4.16
CA ALA A 124 17.51 -5.42 4.09
C ALA A 124 17.98 -6.60 3.19
N PRO A 125 18.95 -6.40 2.33
CA PRO A 125 19.84 -5.25 2.16
C PRO A 125 19.40 -4.23 1.10
N GLY A 126 18.12 -4.08 0.86
CA GLY A 126 17.60 -3.07 -0.06
C GLY A 126 18.09 -1.67 0.31
N ALA A 127 18.40 -0.86 -0.67
CA ALA A 127 18.93 0.48 -0.46
C ALA A 127 17.95 1.59 -0.83
N ARG A 128 17.23 1.42 -1.93
CA ARG A 128 16.32 2.45 -2.46
C ARG A 128 15.29 1.83 -3.38
N THR A 129 14.12 2.42 -3.41
CA THR A 129 13.06 2.13 -4.40
C THR A 129 12.57 3.42 -5.02
N CYS A 130 12.31 3.39 -6.32
CA CYS A 130 11.75 4.52 -7.06
C CYS A 130 10.48 4.10 -7.77
N LEU A 131 9.53 5.01 -7.86
CA LEU A 131 8.40 4.94 -8.76
C LEU A 131 8.71 5.77 -10.00
N GLU A 132 8.61 5.16 -11.16
CA GLU A 132 8.89 5.80 -12.44
C GLU A 132 7.69 5.63 -13.37
N ALA A 133 7.44 6.64 -14.17
CA ALA A 133 6.49 6.60 -15.27
C ALA A 133 7.23 6.49 -16.59
N ILE A 134 6.74 5.61 -17.46
CA ILE A 134 7.32 5.37 -18.78
C ILE A 134 6.23 5.59 -19.83
N TRP A 135 6.48 6.50 -20.75
CA TRP A 135 5.60 6.72 -21.90
C TRP A 135 6.39 7.12 -23.13
N GLY A 136 6.02 6.54 -24.27
CA GLY A 136 6.74 6.75 -25.50
C GLY A 136 8.23 6.35 -25.37
N ASN A 137 9.13 7.33 -25.47
CA ASN A 137 10.57 7.15 -25.30
C ASN A 137 11.12 7.90 -24.07
N GLN A 138 10.26 8.22 -23.13
CA GLN A 138 10.62 8.98 -21.92
C GLN A 138 10.44 8.13 -20.68
N ILE A 139 11.31 8.37 -19.72
CA ILE A 139 11.22 7.84 -18.36
C ILE A 139 11.29 9.03 -17.41
N GLU A 140 10.33 9.13 -16.53
CA GLU A 140 10.31 10.15 -15.49
C GLU A 140 10.26 9.52 -14.11
N THR A 141 11.20 9.88 -13.25
CA THR A 141 11.18 9.46 -11.87
C THR A 141 10.22 10.35 -11.09
N LEU A 142 9.14 9.76 -10.60
CA LEU A 142 8.10 10.47 -9.85
C LEU A 142 8.51 10.67 -8.38
N VAL A 143 9.04 9.63 -7.76
CA VAL A 143 9.47 9.65 -6.36
C VAL A 143 10.44 8.53 -6.07
N CYS A 144 11.41 8.77 -5.19
CA CYS A 144 12.30 7.75 -4.65
C CYS A 144 12.31 7.80 -3.13
N ALA A 145 12.45 6.63 -2.51
CA ALA A 145 12.65 6.49 -1.08
C ALA A 145 13.84 5.61 -0.77
N GLY A 146 14.67 6.03 0.18
CA GLY A 146 15.73 5.22 0.76
C GLY A 146 15.16 4.20 1.73
N TYR A 147 15.89 3.12 1.95
CA TYR A 147 15.54 2.10 2.93
C TYR A 147 15.86 2.59 4.35
N ASP A 148 14.90 2.40 5.25
CA ASP A 148 15.11 2.51 6.69
C ASP A 148 14.46 1.30 7.37
N HIS A 149 15.22 0.57 8.16
CA HIS A 149 14.77 -0.65 8.83
C HIS A 149 13.58 -0.44 9.77
N ASN A 150 13.47 0.74 10.33
CA ASN A 150 12.44 1.07 11.32
C ASN A 150 11.30 1.90 10.74
N TRP A 151 11.24 2.05 9.41
CA TRP A 151 10.31 2.99 8.83
C TRP A 151 9.80 2.54 7.48
N VAL A 152 8.52 2.20 7.42
CA VAL A 152 7.79 2.00 6.16
C VAL A 152 6.73 3.08 6.05
N LYS A 153 6.98 4.05 5.18
CA LYS A 153 6.15 5.23 5.04
C LYS A 153 5.38 5.23 3.73
N GLN A 154 4.11 5.57 3.82
CA GLN A 154 3.33 5.94 2.65
C GLN A 154 3.52 7.44 2.37
N TYR A 155 3.94 7.75 1.16
CA TYR A 155 4.04 9.12 0.64
C TYR A 155 2.73 9.46 -0.08
N THR A 156 2.05 10.49 0.39
CA THR A 156 0.84 10.99 -0.25
C THR A 156 1.17 12.27 -0.98
N PHE A 157 0.80 12.34 -2.25
CA PHE A 157 0.94 13.55 -3.04
C PHE A 157 -0.18 14.53 -2.67
N GLU A 158 0.15 15.81 -2.54
CA GLU A 158 -0.87 16.84 -2.51
C GLU A 158 -1.62 16.87 -3.84
N ASP A 159 -2.89 17.24 -3.83
CA ASP A 159 -3.79 17.12 -4.98
C ASP A 159 -3.24 17.78 -6.25
N ASP A 160 -2.71 18.99 -6.13
CA ASP A 160 -2.15 19.76 -7.25
C ASP A 160 -0.81 19.21 -7.77
N TYR A 161 -0.16 18.33 -7.01
CA TYR A 161 1.14 17.73 -7.35
C TYR A 161 1.04 16.23 -7.64
N ALA A 162 -0.14 15.66 -7.53
CA ALA A 162 -0.34 14.25 -7.82
C ALA A 162 -0.12 13.97 -9.32
N PRO A 163 0.79 13.05 -9.69
CA PRO A 163 1.05 12.75 -11.09
C PRO A 163 -0.22 12.26 -11.81
N LEU A 164 -0.49 12.82 -12.97
CA LEU A 164 -1.55 12.40 -13.88
C LEU A 164 -0.91 11.65 -15.05
N LEU A 165 -1.13 10.36 -15.10
CA LEU A 165 -0.55 9.48 -16.10
C LEU A 165 -1.61 9.08 -17.12
N PRO A 166 -1.27 9.10 -18.41
CA PRO A 166 -2.14 8.58 -19.48
C PRO A 166 -2.23 7.04 -19.41
N GLU A 167 -3.21 6.48 -20.10
CA GLU A 167 -3.29 5.05 -20.41
C GLU A 167 -2.20 4.62 -21.39
#